data_893a64e8b3c977cfa4a37c0f6ddb02ae
#
_entry.id   893a64e8b3c977cfa4a37c0f6ddb02ae
#
_cell.length_a   1.000
_cell.length_b   1.000
_cell.length_c   1.000
_cell.angle_alpha   90.00
_cell.angle_beta   90.00
_cell.angle_gamma   90.00
#
_symmetry.space_group_name_H-M   'P 1'
#
loop_
_entity.id
_entity.type
_entity.pdbx_description
1 polymer ?
#
loop_
_entity_poly.entity_id
_entity_poly.type
_entity_poly.pdbx_seq_one_letter_code
_entity_poly.pdbx_strand_id
1 'polypeptide(L)'
;MTKENYVRSTATTAPSPTDWGQLIWLIGRAETPGAQQTFGVVTIAPGRRNPLHSHPNCEELLYVVSGECDHRLGDEMICLKPGDVIRIPQGVRHWAKCTSKEPLTAVISFSSADRQTDNHEGADEA
;
A
#
# COMPACT_ATOMS: atom_id res chain seq x y z
N MET A 1 22.76 17.53 -7.46
CA MET A 1 22.13 16.21 -7.27
C MET A 1 22.50 15.72 -5.88
N THR A 2 21.54 15.68 -4.96
CA THR A 2 21.80 15.29 -3.58
C THR A 2 21.38 13.85 -3.34
N LYS A 3 22.06 13.18 -2.42
CA LYS A 3 21.77 11.80 -2.04
C LYS A 3 20.32 11.62 -1.64
N GLU A 4 19.74 12.58 -0.91
CA GLU A 4 18.36 12.54 -0.41
C GLU A 4 17.32 12.45 -1.53
N ASN A 5 17.68 12.89 -2.73
CA ASN A 5 16.79 12.82 -3.89
C ASN A 5 16.78 11.43 -4.54
N TYR A 6 17.70 10.54 -4.14
CA TYR A 6 17.83 9.20 -4.72
C TYR A 6 17.78 8.08 -3.72
N VAL A 7 18.18 8.33 -2.48
CA VAL A 7 18.23 7.31 -1.43
C VAL A 7 17.40 7.76 -0.25
N ARG A 8 16.40 6.95 0.09
CA ARG A 8 15.53 7.16 1.24
C ARG A 8 15.55 5.91 2.12
N SER A 9 15.29 6.05 3.40
CA SER A 9 15.34 4.94 4.35
C SER A 9 14.16 4.97 5.30
N THR A 10 13.62 3.81 5.62
CA THR A 10 12.61 3.68 6.68
C THR A 10 13.18 4.07 8.04
N ALA A 11 14.50 3.95 8.23
CA ALA A 11 15.14 4.32 9.48
C ALA A 11 15.08 5.82 9.77
N THR A 12 14.96 6.64 8.74
CA THR A 12 15.02 8.11 8.85
C THR A 12 13.78 8.80 8.31
N THR A 13 12.75 8.06 7.93
CA THR A 13 11.50 8.61 7.41
C THR A 13 10.40 8.40 8.42
N ALA A 14 9.71 9.49 8.78
CA ALA A 14 8.62 9.42 9.73
C ALA A 14 7.43 8.66 9.11
N PRO A 15 6.83 7.71 9.85
CA PRO A 15 5.63 7.03 9.37
C PRO A 15 4.41 7.95 9.42
N SER A 16 3.46 7.68 8.52
CA SER A 16 2.13 8.27 8.57
C SER A 16 1.21 7.29 9.28
N PRO A 17 0.80 7.58 10.53
CA PRO A 17 -0.02 6.66 11.31
C PRO A 17 -1.48 6.67 10.83
N THR A 18 -2.13 5.53 10.98
CA THR A 18 -3.56 5.35 10.72
C THR A 18 -4.17 4.58 11.89
N ASP A 19 -5.50 4.43 11.92
CA ASP A 19 -6.15 3.61 12.94
C ASP A 19 -6.03 2.10 12.68
N TRP A 20 -5.53 1.70 11.50
CA TRP A 20 -5.34 0.30 11.12
C TRP A 20 -3.86 -0.11 11.03
N GLY A 21 -2.94 0.83 11.12
CA GLY A 21 -1.51 0.57 10.99
C GLY A 21 -0.74 1.82 10.65
N GLN A 22 0.14 1.73 9.66
CA GLN A 22 0.91 2.88 9.23
C GLN A 22 1.41 2.71 7.80
N LEU A 23 1.80 3.85 7.22
CA LEU A 23 2.43 3.93 5.91
C LEU A 23 3.74 4.68 6.05
N ILE A 24 4.78 4.25 5.35
CA ILE A 24 6.02 5.00 5.22
C ILE A 24 6.23 5.25 3.73
N TRP A 25 6.11 6.51 3.32
CA TRP A 25 6.30 6.89 1.93
C TRP A 25 7.76 7.24 1.69
N LEU A 26 8.41 6.50 0.82
CA LEU A 26 9.85 6.66 0.53
C LEU A 26 10.10 7.39 -0.77
N ILE A 27 9.42 7.00 -1.84
CA ILE A 27 9.61 7.58 -3.17
C ILE A 27 8.24 8.07 -3.66
N GLY A 28 8.22 9.23 -4.25
CA GLY A 28 7.02 9.83 -4.83
C GLY A 28 7.29 11.28 -5.17
N ARG A 29 6.29 11.95 -5.72
CA ARG A 29 6.44 13.33 -6.17
C ARG A 29 6.86 14.27 -5.04
N ALA A 30 6.25 14.12 -3.86
CA ALA A 30 6.53 14.98 -2.72
C ALA A 30 7.85 14.62 -2.05
N GLU A 31 8.16 13.31 -1.95
CA GLU A 31 9.36 12.83 -1.25
C GLU A 31 10.63 13.01 -2.08
N THR A 32 10.54 12.75 -3.38
CA THR A 32 11.70 12.75 -4.29
C THR A 32 11.30 13.43 -5.60
N PRO A 33 11.39 14.77 -5.67
CA PRO A 33 11.00 15.49 -6.89
C PRO A 33 11.67 14.92 -8.14
N GLY A 34 10.87 14.72 -9.18
CA GLY A 34 11.33 14.11 -10.43
C GLY A 34 11.10 12.62 -10.54
N ALA A 35 10.69 11.96 -9.45
CA ALA A 35 10.36 10.53 -9.49
C ALA A 35 9.16 10.29 -10.41
N GLN A 36 9.12 9.09 -11.01
CA GLN A 36 8.03 8.67 -11.89
C GLN A 36 7.17 7.56 -11.27
N GLN A 37 7.51 7.14 -10.07
CA GLN A 37 6.83 6.08 -9.33
C GLN A 37 6.63 6.52 -7.89
N THR A 38 5.66 5.88 -7.22
CA THR A 38 5.50 5.96 -5.78
C THR A 38 5.91 4.63 -5.18
N PHE A 39 6.67 4.67 -4.08
CA PHE A 39 7.09 3.46 -3.37
C PHE A 39 6.98 3.71 -1.87
N GLY A 40 6.41 2.73 -1.17
CA GLY A 40 6.26 2.83 0.27
C GLY A 40 6.24 1.47 0.95
N VAL A 41 6.14 1.52 2.27
CA VAL A 41 5.99 0.34 3.12
C VAL A 41 4.70 0.51 3.92
N VAL A 42 3.85 -0.50 3.88
CA VAL A 42 2.61 -0.52 4.64
C VAL A 42 2.70 -1.58 5.74
N THR A 43 2.22 -1.22 6.93
CA THR A 43 2.06 -2.16 8.04
C THR A 43 0.60 -2.13 8.46
N ILE A 44 -0.01 -3.31 8.57
CA ILE A 44 -1.40 -3.45 9.02
C ILE A 44 -1.42 -4.30 10.28
N ALA A 45 -2.03 -3.77 11.33
CA ALA A 45 -2.12 -4.46 12.61
C ALA A 45 -2.99 -5.72 12.51
N PRO A 46 -2.71 -6.75 13.33
CA PRO A 46 -3.51 -7.99 13.32
C PRO A 46 -5.00 -7.72 13.46
N GLY A 47 -5.80 -8.34 12.59
CA GLY A 47 -7.24 -8.19 12.59
C GLY A 47 -7.78 -6.92 11.98
N ARG A 48 -6.91 -5.99 11.62
CA ARG A 48 -7.30 -4.71 11.00
C ARG A 48 -7.20 -4.79 9.49
N ARG A 49 -7.85 -3.85 8.82
CA ARG A 49 -7.75 -3.68 7.38
C ARG A 49 -7.73 -2.19 7.02
N ASN A 50 -7.16 -1.87 5.87
CA ASN A 50 -7.26 -0.53 5.33
C ASN A 50 -8.64 -0.33 4.66
N PRO A 51 -9.04 0.92 4.41
CA PRO A 51 -10.34 1.20 3.79
C PRO A 51 -10.46 0.67 2.36
N LEU A 52 -11.69 0.36 1.95
CA LEU A 52 -11.96 0.04 0.56
C LEU A 52 -11.68 1.27 -0.30
N HIS A 53 -10.79 1.13 -1.28
CA HIS A 53 -10.33 2.25 -2.09
C HIS A 53 -9.90 1.77 -3.48
N SER A 54 -9.65 2.73 -4.35
CA SER A 54 -9.08 2.48 -5.68
C SER A 54 -8.13 3.60 -6.04
N HIS A 55 -7.27 3.35 -7.04
CA HIS A 55 -6.34 4.36 -7.57
C HIS A 55 -6.73 4.64 -9.01
N PRO A 56 -7.34 5.83 -9.29
CA PRO A 56 -7.88 6.11 -10.62
C PRO A 56 -6.80 6.36 -11.67
N ASN A 57 -5.57 6.64 -11.27
CA ASN A 57 -4.52 7.07 -12.18
C ASN A 57 -3.30 6.16 -12.22
N CYS A 58 -3.33 5.01 -11.55
CA CYS A 58 -2.16 4.13 -11.52
C CYS A 58 -2.50 2.69 -11.17
N GLU A 59 -1.57 1.81 -11.53
CA GLU A 59 -1.54 0.42 -11.11
C GLU A 59 -0.73 0.32 -9.82
N GLU A 60 -1.09 -0.61 -8.95
CA GLU A 60 -0.36 -0.88 -7.72
C GLU A 60 0.19 -2.31 -7.72
N LEU A 61 1.40 -2.48 -7.20
CA LEU A 61 1.95 -3.78 -6.83
C LEU A 61 2.12 -3.81 -5.32
N LEU A 62 1.69 -4.89 -4.68
CA LEU A 62 1.86 -5.10 -3.25
C LEU A 62 2.58 -6.44 -3.04
N TYR A 63 3.75 -6.40 -2.40
CA TYR A 63 4.57 -7.57 -2.11
C TYR A 63 4.62 -7.80 -0.61
N VAL A 64 4.19 -8.99 -0.17
CA VAL A 64 4.16 -9.34 1.25
C VAL A 64 5.55 -9.74 1.72
N VAL A 65 6.07 -9.01 2.71
CA VAL A 65 7.36 -9.29 3.33
C VAL A 65 7.19 -10.23 4.52
N SER A 66 6.23 -9.93 5.39
CA SER A 66 5.95 -10.74 6.58
C SER A 66 4.48 -10.60 6.97
N GLY A 67 4.00 -11.56 7.74
CA GLY A 67 2.57 -11.64 8.04
C GLY A 67 1.79 -12.22 6.87
N GLU A 68 0.48 -12.31 7.03
CA GLU A 68 -0.44 -12.82 6.02
C GLU A 68 -1.66 -11.92 5.96
N CYS A 69 -2.34 -11.93 4.82
CA CYS A 69 -3.55 -11.15 4.68
C CYS A 69 -4.57 -11.82 3.75
N ASP A 70 -5.83 -11.45 3.95
CA ASP A 70 -6.86 -11.59 2.93
C ASP A 70 -6.91 -10.28 2.16
N HIS A 71 -6.76 -10.36 0.85
CA HIS A 71 -6.80 -9.20 -0.04
C HIS A 71 -8.04 -9.25 -0.90
N ARG A 72 -8.88 -8.23 -0.77
CA ARG A 72 -10.02 -8.06 -1.66
C ARG A 72 -9.55 -7.37 -2.94
N LEU A 73 -9.81 -7.96 -4.08
CA LEU A 73 -9.53 -7.39 -5.40
C LEU A 73 -10.82 -7.43 -6.22
N GLY A 74 -11.46 -6.29 -6.36
CA GLY A 74 -12.80 -6.24 -6.93
C GLY A 74 -13.75 -7.07 -6.07
N ASP A 75 -14.35 -8.10 -6.65
CA ASP A 75 -15.24 -9.02 -5.94
C ASP A 75 -14.54 -10.29 -5.45
N GLU A 76 -13.25 -10.43 -5.71
CA GLU A 76 -12.50 -11.62 -5.32
C GLU A 76 -11.76 -11.43 -3.99
N MET A 77 -11.65 -12.51 -3.23
CA MET A 77 -10.86 -12.55 -2.01
C MET A 77 -9.67 -13.47 -2.22
N ILE A 78 -8.46 -12.94 -2.02
CA ILE A 78 -7.22 -13.65 -2.30
C ILE A 78 -6.36 -13.67 -1.04
N CYS A 79 -5.95 -14.86 -0.59
CA CYS A 79 -5.03 -14.99 0.53
C CYS A 79 -3.60 -14.78 0.04
N LEU A 80 -2.86 -13.89 0.71
CA LEU A 80 -1.46 -13.60 0.38
C LEU A 80 -0.57 -13.96 1.57
N LYS A 81 0.58 -14.54 1.25
CA LYS A 81 1.61 -14.98 2.20
C LYS A 81 2.94 -14.34 1.85
N PRO A 82 3.93 -14.37 2.78
CA PRO A 82 5.25 -13.83 2.49
C PRO A 82 5.81 -14.37 1.18
N GLY A 83 6.28 -13.46 0.33
CA GLY A 83 6.79 -13.80 -0.99
C GLY A 83 5.80 -13.62 -2.12
N ASP A 84 4.50 -13.45 -1.80
CA ASP A 84 3.49 -13.22 -2.84
C ASP A 84 3.45 -11.74 -3.24
N VAL A 85 3.21 -11.49 -4.51
CA VAL A 85 2.93 -10.16 -5.03
C VAL A 85 1.56 -10.17 -5.71
N ILE A 86 0.75 -9.14 -5.43
CA ILE A 86 -0.52 -8.96 -6.13
C ILE A 86 -0.42 -7.71 -7.00
N ARG A 87 -0.92 -7.82 -8.24
CA ARG A 87 -1.07 -6.68 -9.14
C ARG A 87 -2.51 -6.17 -9.06
N ILE A 88 -2.65 -4.92 -8.69
CA ILE A 88 -3.94 -4.26 -8.54
C ILE A 88 -4.09 -3.32 -9.74
N PRO A 89 -4.93 -3.64 -10.72
CA PRO A 89 -5.09 -2.78 -11.89
C PRO A 89 -5.67 -1.42 -11.52
N GLN A 90 -5.38 -0.45 -12.36
CA GLN A 90 -5.91 0.90 -12.23
C GLN A 90 -7.43 0.87 -12.09
N GLY A 91 -7.95 1.58 -11.07
CA GLY A 91 -9.39 1.75 -10.86
C GLY A 91 -10.08 0.60 -10.13
N VAL A 92 -9.40 -0.49 -9.84
CA VAL A 92 -10.02 -1.64 -9.17
C VAL A 92 -10.08 -1.41 -7.67
N ARG A 93 -11.27 -1.58 -7.08
CA ARG A 93 -11.49 -1.42 -5.64
C ARG A 93 -10.83 -2.56 -4.88
N HIS A 94 -10.16 -2.22 -3.77
CA HIS A 94 -9.41 -3.20 -3.00
C HIS A 94 -9.20 -2.78 -1.55
N TRP A 95 -8.87 -3.77 -0.73
CA TRP A 95 -8.35 -3.60 0.63
C TRP A 95 -7.57 -4.86 1.03
N ALA A 96 -6.75 -4.73 2.06
CA ALA A 96 -6.02 -5.84 2.66
C ALA A 96 -6.34 -5.90 4.16
N LYS A 97 -6.62 -7.11 4.65
CA LYS A 97 -6.87 -7.38 6.06
C LYS A 97 -5.80 -8.32 6.59
N CYS A 98 -5.11 -7.90 7.65
CA CYS A 98 -4.11 -8.76 8.30
C CYS A 98 -4.82 -9.92 9.03
N THR A 99 -4.45 -11.15 8.67
CA THR A 99 -5.05 -12.36 9.24
C THR A 99 -4.08 -13.13 10.14
N SER A 100 -2.81 -12.72 10.18
CA SER A 100 -1.80 -13.36 11.02
C SER A 100 -1.76 -12.73 12.42
N LYS A 101 -1.08 -13.42 13.34
CA LYS A 101 -0.89 -12.91 14.72
C LYS A 101 0.10 -11.76 14.75
N GLU A 102 1.12 -11.80 13.89
CA GLU A 102 2.03 -10.67 13.69
C GLU A 102 1.44 -9.69 12.68
N PRO A 103 1.88 -8.42 12.71
CA PRO A 103 1.44 -7.44 11.72
C PRO A 103 1.81 -7.88 10.31
N LEU A 104 0.98 -7.49 9.34
CA LEU A 104 1.33 -7.57 7.93
C LEU A 104 2.31 -6.45 7.61
N THR A 105 3.43 -6.80 6.96
CA THR A 105 4.35 -5.82 6.37
C THR A 105 4.46 -6.12 4.89
N ALA A 106 4.22 -5.10 4.08
CA ALA A 106 4.28 -5.23 2.63
C ALA A 106 4.94 -3.99 2.03
N VAL A 107 5.62 -4.18 0.90
CA VAL A 107 6.09 -3.06 0.09
C VAL A 107 5.09 -2.82 -1.02
N ILE A 108 4.84 -1.54 -1.29
CA ILE A 108 3.85 -1.13 -2.29
C ILE A 108 4.50 -0.18 -3.28
N SER A 109 4.20 -0.37 -4.56
CA SER A 109 4.68 0.49 -5.62
C SER A 109 3.53 0.85 -6.55
N PHE A 110 3.60 2.04 -7.11
CA PHE A 110 2.55 2.60 -7.96
C PHE A 110 3.17 3.14 -9.24
N SER A 111 2.46 3.01 -10.34
CA SER A 111 2.94 3.42 -11.66
C SER A 111 2.85 4.93 -11.90
N SER A 112 2.60 5.71 -10.87
CA SER A 112 2.58 7.18 -10.92
C SER A 112 3.26 7.72 -9.67
N ALA A 113 4.04 8.79 -9.82
CA ALA A 113 4.63 9.50 -8.68
C ALA A 113 3.59 10.38 -7.97
N ASP A 114 2.44 10.61 -8.57
CA ASP A 114 1.34 11.41 -8.04
C ASP A 114 0.11 10.52 -7.83
N ARG A 115 0.29 9.45 -7.06
CA ARG A 115 -0.75 8.48 -6.76
C ARG A 115 -1.99 9.15 -6.20
N GLN A 116 -3.13 8.94 -6.84
CA GLN A 116 -4.43 9.41 -6.36
C GLN A 116 -5.21 8.24 -5.77
N THR A 117 -6.10 8.55 -4.84
CA THR A 117 -6.89 7.52 -4.14
C THR A 117 -8.33 8.00 -4.02
N ASP A 118 -9.26 7.13 -4.46
CA ASP A 118 -10.69 7.31 -4.26
C ASP A 118 -11.14 6.41 -3.11
N ASN A 119 -11.79 6.98 -2.11
CA ASN A 119 -12.31 6.23 -0.98
C ASN A 119 -13.72 5.74 -1.31
N HIS A 120 -13.92 4.43 -1.16
CA HIS A 120 -15.20 3.77 -1.43
C HIS A 120 -15.80 3.15 -0.15
N GLU A 121 -15.25 3.47 1.02
CA GLU A 121 -15.70 2.85 2.26
C GLU A 121 -17.19 3.10 2.48
N GLY A 122 -17.93 2.00 2.68
CA GLY A 122 -19.37 2.03 2.83
C GLY A 122 -20.17 1.90 1.53
N ALA A 123 -19.53 2.14 0.37
CA ALA A 123 -20.23 2.16 -0.91
C ALA A 123 -20.77 0.78 -1.33
N ASP A 124 -20.03 -0.29 -1.00
CA ASP A 124 -20.36 -1.67 -1.38
C ASP A 124 -20.76 -2.55 -0.19
N GLU A 125 -21.05 -1.96 0.95
CA GLU A 125 -21.32 -2.69 2.19
C GLU A 125 -22.77 -2.62 2.64
N ALA A 126 -23.64 -2.21 1.75
CA ALA A 126 -25.06 -2.09 2.02
C ALA A 126 -25.70 -3.47 2.23
#